data_3433d45c607477a130304d5aec5328e1
#
_entry.id   3433d45c607477a130304d5aec5328e1
#
_cell.length_a   1.000
_cell.length_b   1.000
_cell.length_c   1.000
_cell.angle_alpha   90.00
_cell.angle_beta   90.00
_cell.angle_gamma   90.00
#
_symmetry.space_group_name_H-M   'P 1'
#
loop_
_entity.id
_entity.type
_entity.pdbx_description
1 polymer ?
#
loop_
_entity_poly.entity_id
_entity_poly.type
_entity_poly.pdbx_seq_one_letter_code
_entity_poly.pdbx_strand_id
1 'polypeptide(L)'
;MTVLHAYDQLIAAGELRPDPEQAAAAARLDALARELEHPRTTGLLRRRVVPARGVYLWGDVGRGKSMLMDLFYAQAGVAAKRRVHFGEFMLEVHGRIAIERRKELGDPIPPIAAALAQEARLLAFDEMMVTNSPDAMILSRLFTALIEAGVTVVTTSNRPPRDLYKNGLNREHFLPFIALIEERLDVLALNGPVDYRRDRLGQQDTWLVPNGPVATAELSAAFFRLTDHEVTEPIPSEELTVQGRTLHVPKALKGVAVFSFRRLCGEARGSADYLAIARRFHTVILVGIPMLGPDNRNEAARFVSLIDALYEHKVKLLAAADAQPDALYPRGDGAFEFQRTVSRLEEMRSDDYLAQGHGDVA
;
A
#
# COMPACT_ATOMS: atom_id res chain seq x y z
N MET A 1 -3.04 26.47 7.00
CA MET A 1 -3.16 26.06 5.57
C MET A 1 -4.28 25.04 5.53
N THR A 2 -5.12 24.99 4.49
CA THR A 2 -6.21 24.00 4.38
C THR A 2 -5.78 22.82 3.50
N VAL A 3 -6.48 21.68 3.60
CA VAL A 3 -6.18 20.49 2.77
C VAL A 3 -6.32 20.82 1.28
N LEU A 4 -7.41 21.52 0.93
CA LEU A 4 -7.66 21.90 -0.45
C LEU A 4 -6.58 22.87 -0.97
N HIS A 5 -6.20 23.84 -0.18
CA HIS A 5 -5.13 24.77 -0.57
C HIS A 5 -3.78 24.07 -0.78
N ALA A 6 -3.42 23.13 0.09
CA ALA A 6 -2.20 22.34 -0.07
C ALA A 6 -2.23 21.45 -1.33
N TYR A 7 -3.40 20.88 -1.65
CA TYR A 7 -3.62 20.15 -2.91
C TYR A 7 -3.46 21.06 -4.14
N ASP A 8 -4.07 22.24 -4.13
CA ASP A 8 -3.98 23.21 -5.22
C ASP A 8 -2.54 23.70 -5.44
N GLN A 9 -1.76 23.86 -4.36
CA GLN A 9 -0.33 24.20 -4.44
C GLN A 9 0.48 23.14 -5.18
N LEU A 10 0.23 21.86 -4.94
CA LEU A 10 0.91 20.77 -5.65
C LEU A 10 0.60 20.78 -7.15
N ILE A 11 -0.65 21.12 -7.52
CA ILE A 11 -1.05 21.32 -8.93
C ILE A 11 -0.32 22.53 -9.52
N ALA A 12 -0.32 23.67 -8.82
CA ALA A 12 0.32 24.89 -9.29
C ALA A 12 1.85 24.75 -9.45
N ALA A 13 2.47 23.93 -8.59
CA ALA A 13 3.91 23.58 -8.69
C ALA A 13 4.22 22.59 -9.81
N GLY A 14 3.20 22.01 -10.48
CA GLY A 14 3.37 20.98 -11.50
C GLY A 14 3.74 19.59 -10.93
N GLU A 15 3.64 19.41 -9.62
CA GLU A 15 3.89 18.13 -8.94
C GLU A 15 2.72 17.15 -9.07
N LEU A 16 1.51 17.69 -9.31
CA LEU A 16 0.30 16.94 -9.56
C LEU A 16 -0.41 17.45 -10.82
N ARG A 17 -1.05 16.53 -11.53
CA ARG A 17 -2.02 16.89 -12.58
C ARG A 17 -3.41 17.04 -11.97
N PRO A 18 -4.23 17.97 -12.49
CA PRO A 18 -5.62 18.10 -12.06
C PRO A 18 -6.39 16.80 -12.25
N ASP A 19 -7.01 16.33 -11.18
CA ASP A 19 -7.87 15.14 -11.16
C ASP A 19 -9.18 15.47 -10.41
N PRO A 20 -10.34 15.34 -11.07
CA PRO A 20 -11.62 15.69 -10.46
C PRO A 20 -11.96 14.87 -9.20
N GLU A 21 -11.59 13.59 -9.18
CA GLU A 21 -11.85 12.71 -8.03
C GLU A 21 -10.95 13.06 -6.85
N GLN A 22 -9.67 13.34 -7.12
CA GLN A 22 -8.75 13.81 -6.07
C GLN A 22 -9.18 15.19 -5.54
N ALA A 23 -9.59 16.12 -6.40
CA ALA A 23 -10.07 17.42 -5.97
C ALA A 23 -11.32 17.31 -5.10
N ALA A 24 -12.28 16.44 -5.46
CA ALA A 24 -13.47 16.18 -4.66
C ALA A 24 -13.11 15.54 -3.31
N ALA A 25 -12.17 14.60 -3.28
CA ALA A 25 -11.68 13.98 -2.06
C ALA A 25 -10.94 15.00 -1.17
N ALA A 26 -10.08 15.84 -1.74
CA ALA A 26 -9.39 16.92 -1.03
C ALA A 26 -10.39 17.90 -0.40
N ALA A 27 -11.42 18.31 -1.15
CA ALA A 27 -12.47 19.17 -0.64
C ALA A 27 -13.25 18.53 0.52
N ARG A 28 -13.58 17.24 0.44
CA ARG A 28 -14.26 16.53 1.53
C ARG A 28 -13.37 16.38 2.78
N LEU A 29 -12.09 16.06 2.59
CA LEU A 29 -11.11 15.99 3.68
C LEU A 29 -10.91 17.36 4.34
N ASP A 30 -10.89 18.43 3.55
CA ASP A 30 -10.83 19.81 4.05
C ASP A 30 -12.06 20.17 4.91
N ALA A 31 -13.25 19.78 4.45
CA ALA A 31 -14.47 19.94 5.23
C ALA A 31 -14.40 19.14 6.54
N LEU A 32 -13.91 17.89 6.52
CA LEU A 32 -13.74 17.07 7.71
C LEU A 32 -12.75 17.69 8.69
N ALA A 33 -11.62 18.22 8.21
CA ALA A 33 -10.65 18.89 9.08
C ALA A 33 -11.31 20.05 9.85
N ARG A 34 -12.12 20.87 9.18
CA ARG A 34 -12.89 21.96 9.80
C ARG A 34 -13.98 21.45 10.78
N GLU A 35 -14.66 20.38 10.43
CA GLU A 35 -15.66 19.75 11.34
C GLU A 35 -15.03 19.25 12.64
N LEU A 36 -13.80 18.72 12.55
CA LEU A 36 -13.04 18.24 13.71
C LEU A 36 -12.52 19.37 14.61
N GLU A 37 -12.14 20.51 14.02
CA GLU A 37 -11.73 21.72 14.77
C GLU A 37 -12.95 22.40 15.43
N HIS A 38 -14.09 22.41 14.74
CA HIS A 38 -15.32 23.07 15.17
C HIS A 38 -16.49 22.09 15.24
N PRO A 39 -16.49 21.18 16.24
CA PRO A 39 -17.50 20.13 16.34
C PRO A 39 -18.90 20.72 16.50
N ARG A 40 -19.83 20.26 15.68
CA ARG A 40 -21.24 20.64 15.77
C ARG A 40 -21.81 20.14 17.09
N THR A 41 -22.56 20.99 17.79
CA THR A 41 -23.26 20.62 19.01
C THR A 41 -24.76 20.74 18.83
N THR A 42 -25.52 19.78 19.36
CA THR A 42 -27.00 19.81 19.38
C THR A 42 -27.52 19.81 20.82
N GLY A 43 -28.68 20.42 21.03
CA GLY A 43 -29.38 20.50 22.32
C GLY A 43 -29.15 21.82 23.06
N LEU A 44 -30.27 22.43 23.55
CA LEU A 44 -30.27 23.71 24.29
C LEU A 44 -29.76 23.58 25.71
N LEU A 45 -30.02 22.44 26.36
CA LEU A 45 -29.72 22.24 27.79
C LEU A 45 -28.55 21.29 28.05
N ARG A 46 -28.27 20.37 27.12
CA ARG A 46 -27.08 19.52 27.14
C ARG A 46 -26.48 19.52 25.72
N ARG A 47 -25.43 20.26 25.54
CA ARG A 47 -24.70 20.26 24.26
C ARG A 47 -24.08 18.86 24.00
N ARG A 48 -24.65 18.15 23.05
CA ARG A 48 -24.12 16.86 22.60
C ARG A 48 -23.32 17.11 21.33
N VAL A 49 -22.05 16.72 21.31
CA VAL A 49 -21.22 16.78 20.10
C VAL A 49 -21.76 15.77 19.09
N VAL A 50 -22.04 16.23 17.88
CA VAL A 50 -22.40 15.35 16.76
C VAL A 50 -21.09 14.83 16.17
N PRO A 51 -20.85 13.50 16.15
CA PRO A 51 -19.64 12.95 15.53
C PRO A 51 -19.57 13.34 14.04
N ALA A 52 -18.41 13.76 13.59
CA ALA A 52 -18.15 14.00 12.17
C ALA A 52 -18.16 12.66 11.42
N ARG A 53 -18.74 12.65 10.22
CA ARG A 53 -18.64 11.47 9.34
C ARG A 53 -17.19 11.31 8.90
N GLY A 54 -16.63 10.12 9.11
CA GLY A 54 -15.31 9.78 8.63
C GLY A 54 -15.21 9.72 7.10
N VAL A 55 -14.05 9.32 6.58
CA VAL A 55 -13.82 9.18 5.14
C VAL A 55 -13.16 7.83 4.86
N TYR A 56 -13.67 7.14 3.85
CA TYR A 56 -13.10 5.92 3.29
C TYR A 56 -12.65 6.20 1.85
N LEU A 57 -11.34 6.39 1.66
CA LEU A 57 -10.75 6.61 0.34
C LEU A 57 -10.37 5.26 -0.28
N TRP A 58 -10.93 4.91 -1.42
CA TRP A 58 -10.56 3.68 -2.09
C TRP A 58 -10.27 3.89 -3.58
N GLY A 59 -9.51 2.97 -4.14
CA GLY A 59 -9.14 2.99 -5.55
C GLY A 59 -7.86 2.21 -5.75
N ASP A 60 -7.46 2.03 -6.99
CA ASP A 60 -6.24 1.33 -7.34
C ASP A 60 -5.00 1.98 -6.74
N VAL A 61 -3.91 1.23 -6.69
CA VAL A 61 -2.63 1.73 -6.18
C VAL A 61 -2.13 2.83 -7.14
N GLY A 62 -1.54 3.92 -6.59
CA GLY A 62 -1.05 5.06 -7.40
C GLY A 62 -2.06 6.18 -7.64
N ARG A 63 -3.27 6.08 -7.10
CA ARG A 63 -4.34 7.08 -7.27
C ARG A 63 -4.25 8.28 -6.34
N GLY A 64 -3.17 8.41 -5.58
CA GLY A 64 -2.99 9.56 -4.69
C GLY A 64 -3.67 9.45 -3.32
N LYS A 65 -4.20 8.25 -2.93
CA LYS A 65 -4.84 8.05 -1.62
C LYS A 65 -3.95 8.44 -0.46
N SER A 66 -2.70 7.94 -0.45
CA SER A 66 -1.73 8.21 0.62
C SER A 66 -1.33 9.68 0.66
N MET A 67 -1.15 10.33 -0.49
CA MET A 67 -0.88 11.76 -0.60
C MET A 67 -2.03 12.59 -0.02
N LEU A 68 -3.28 12.28 -0.36
CA LEU A 68 -4.45 12.94 0.21
C LEU A 68 -4.56 12.73 1.73
N MET A 69 -4.22 11.51 2.21
CA MET A 69 -4.13 11.21 3.64
C MET A 69 -3.03 12.03 4.32
N ASP A 70 -1.85 12.16 3.69
CA ASP A 70 -0.74 12.99 4.18
C ASP A 70 -1.16 14.45 4.35
N LEU A 71 -1.77 15.03 3.32
CA LEU A 71 -2.29 16.41 3.33
C LEU A 71 -3.33 16.59 4.44
N PHE A 72 -4.29 15.68 4.54
CA PHE A 72 -5.33 15.74 5.57
C PHE A 72 -4.74 15.63 6.98
N TYR A 73 -3.91 14.63 7.20
CA TYR A 73 -3.35 14.39 8.53
C TYR A 73 -2.46 15.53 9.01
N ALA A 74 -1.70 16.16 8.11
CA ALA A 74 -0.89 17.33 8.42
C ALA A 74 -1.75 18.54 8.82
N GLN A 75 -2.87 18.78 8.12
CA GLN A 75 -3.71 19.94 8.30
C GLN A 75 -4.80 19.78 9.37
N ALA A 76 -5.15 18.55 9.77
CA ALA A 76 -6.16 18.32 10.80
C ALA A 76 -5.69 18.87 12.17
N GLY A 77 -6.33 19.93 12.66
CA GLY A 77 -6.00 20.65 13.90
C GLY A 77 -6.47 19.93 15.17
N VAL A 78 -6.41 18.60 15.21
CA VAL A 78 -6.83 17.76 16.35
C VAL A 78 -5.59 17.32 17.12
N ALA A 79 -5.50 17.66 18.40
CA ALA A 79 -4.34 17.30 19.23
C ALA A 79 -4.23 15.78 19.45
N ALA A 80 -5.36 15.10 19.70
CA ALA A 80 -5.43 13.65 19.90
C ALA A 80 -5.72 12.97 18.56
N LYS A 81 -4.73 12.89 17.66
CA LYS A 81 -4.82 12.18 16.38
C LYS A 81 -3.73 11.12 16.27
N ARG A 82 -4.07 10.01 15.67
CA ARG A 82 -3.16 8.90 15.45
C ARG A 82 -3.29 8.38 14.02
N ARG A 83 -2.16 8.15 13.36
CA ARG A 83 -2.07 7.48 12.07
C ARG A 83 -1.25 6.21 12.22
N VAL A 84 -1.72 5.13 11.63
CA VAL A 84 -1.11 3.82 11.77
C VAL A 84 -1.49 2.94 10.57
N HIS A 85 -0.60 2.05 10.19
CA HIS A 85 -0.92 1.02 9.21
C HIS A 85 -1.99 0.08 9.79
N PHE A 86 -3.00 -0.27 8.99
CA PHE A 86 -4.13 -1.06 9.48
C PHE A 86 -3.70 -2.42 10.07
N GLY A 87 -2.72 -3.09 9.45
CA GLY A 87 -2.17 -4.34 9.96
C GLY A 87 -1.50 -4.19 11.33
N GLU A 88 -0.74 -3.12 11.54
CA GLU A 88 -0.09 -2.84 12.84
C GLU A 88 -1.11 -2.54 13.93
N PHE A 89 -2.17 -1.78 13.58
CA PHE A 89 -3.29 -1.54 14.49
C PHE A 89 -3.97 -2.84 14.93
N MET A 90 -4.20 -3.77 14.01
CA MET A 90 -4.80 -5.06 14.34
C MET A 90 -3.91 -5.91 15.24
N LEU A 91 -2.59 -5.91 15.02
CA LEU A 91 -1.63 -6.58 15.92
C LEU A 91 -1.69 -6.00 17.33
N GLU A 92 -1.76 -4.68 17.45
CA GLU A 92 -1.92 -4.01 18.74
C GLU A 92 -3.26 -4.40 19.43
N VAL A 93 -4.37 -4.39 18.68
CA VAL A 93 -5.69 -4.79 19.18
C VAL A 93 -5.66 -6.22 19.72
N HIS A 94 -5.06 -7.16 18.98
CA HIS A 94 -4.88 -8.53 19.45
C HIS A 94 -4.04 -8.61 20.73
N GLY A 95 -2.97 -7.82 20.83
CA GLY A 95 -2.16 -7.71 22.03
C GLY A 95 -2.97 -7.21 23.23
N ARG A 96 -3.78 -6.15 23.04
CA ARG A 96 -4.68 -5.61 24.06
C ARG A 96 -5.76 -6.63 24.48
N ILE A 97 -6.34 -7.38 23.53
CA ILE A 97 -7.31 -8.44 23.81
C ILE A 97 -6.66 -9.54 24.69
N ALA A 98 -5.44 -9.94 24.38
CA ALA A 98 -4.73 -10.94 25.16
C ALA A 98 -4.47 -10.48 26.61
N ILE A 99 -4.20 -9.19 26.81
CA ILE A 99 -4.03 -8.59 28.15
C ILE A 99 -5.37 -8.54 28.91
N GLU A 100 -6.44 -8.02 28.26
CA GLU A 100 -7.74 -7.90 28.90
C GLU A 100 -8.32 -9.26 29.33
N ARG A 101 -8.17 -10.30 28.51
CA ARG A 101 -8.60 -11.67 28.84
C ARG A 101 -7.90 -12.26 30.06
N ARG A 102 -6.75 -11.74 30.46
CA ARG A 102 -6.03 -12.17 31.68
C ARG A 102 -6.55 -11.50 32.94
N LYS A 103 -7.25 -10.35 32.80
CA LYS A 103 -7.68 -9.57 33.96
C LYS A 103 -8.99 -10.07 34.52
N GLU A 104 -9.99 -10.37 33.68
CA GLU A 104 -11.33 -10.78 34.08
C GLU A 104 -12.03 -11.63 33.03
N LEU A 105 -13.06 -12.39 33.48
CA LEU A 105 -14.04 -13.07 32.62
C LEU A 105 -15.04 -12.02 32.10
N GLY A 106 -14.87 -11.59 30.85
CA GLY A 106 -15.76 -10.62 30.22
C GLY A 106 -15.42 -10.38 28.75
N ASP A 107 -16.18 -9.47 28.14
CA ASP A 107 -15.94 -9.03 26.78
C ASP A 107 -14.77 -8.03 26.75
N PRO A 108 -13.65 -8.33 26.07
CA PRO A 108 -12.48 -7.46 26.03
C PRO A 108 -12.66 -6.23 25.14
N ILE A 109 -13.65 -6.19 24.24
CA ILE A 109 -13.77 -5.12 23.23
C ILE A 109 -14.15 -3.76 23.83
N PRO A 110 -15.17 -3.65 24.72
CA PRO A 110 -15.56 -2.35 25.27
C PRO A 110 -14.43 -1.61 26.01
N PRO A 111 -13.66 -2.24 26.93
CA PRO A 111 -12.57 -1.54 27.61
C PRO A 111 -11.44 -1.13 26.64
N ILE A 112 -11.15 -1.92 25.62
CA ILE A 112 -10.14 -1.57 24.59
C ILE A 112 -10.62 -0.38 23.77
N ALA A 113 -11.88 -0.38 23.33
CA ALA A 113 -12.46 0.75 22.58
C ALA A 113 -12.45 2.03 23.41
N ALA A 114 -12.80 1.95 24.71
CA ALA A 114 -12.75 3.10 25.60
C ALA A 114 -11.33 3.66 25.77
N ALA A 115 -10.33 2.80 25.93
CA ALA A 115 -8.92 3.22 26.01
C ALA A 115 -8.45 3.89 24.72
N LEU A 116 -8.72 3.30 23.56
CA LEU A 116 -8.37 3.87 22.25
C LEU A 116 -9.07 5.21 22.01
N ALA A 117 -10.32 5.36 22.42
CA ALA A 117 -11.07 6.61 22.30
C ALA A 117 -10.52 7.74 23.20
N GLN A 118 -9.87 7.39 24.30
CA GLN A 118 -9.12 8.37 25.14
C GLN A 118 -7.80 8.76 24.50
N GLU A 119 -7.14 7.85 23.79
CA GLU A 119 -5.86 8.07 23.11
C GLU A 119 -6.01 8.93 21.84
N ALA A 120 -7.10 8.76 21.10
CA ALA A 120 -7.29 9.45 19.83
C ALA A 120 -8.76 9.78 19.53
N ARG A 121 -9.00 11.04 19.13
CA ARG A 121 -10.28 11.50 18.57
C ARG A 121 -10.34 11.31 17.05
N LEU A 122 -9.20 11.23 16.41
CA LEU A 122 -9.04 10.93 14.98
C LEU A 122 -8.11 9.75 14.82
N LEU A 123 -8.62 8.66 14.22
CA LEU A 123 -7.84 7.51 13.79
C LEU A 123 -7.74 7.50 12.27
N ALA A 124 -6.53 7.61 11.75
CA ALA A 124 -6.22 7.51 10.34
C ALA A 124 -5.53 6.17 10.06
N PHE A 125 -6.09 5.39 9.13
CA PHE A 125 -5.57 4.08 8.78
C PHE A 125 -5.07 4.06 7.35
N ASP A 126 -3.83 3.63 7.18
CA ASP A 126 -3.31 3.33 5.85
C ASP A 126 -3.59 1.86 5.50
N GLU A 127 -4.02 1.66 4.24
CA GLU A 127 -4.20 0.36 3.61
C GLU A 127 -5.12 -0.61 4.40
N MET A 128 -6.36 -0.19 4.67
CA MET A 128 -7.34 -1.09 5.28
C MET A 128 -7.58 -2.32 4.42
N MET A 129 -7.14 -3.46 4.93
CA MET A 129 -7.32 -4.76 4.31
C MET A 129 -7.61 -5.81 5.38
N VAL A 130 -8.63 -6.63 5.15
CA VAL A 130 -9.03 -7.70 6.06
C VAL A 130 -8.87 -9.03 5.36
N THR A 131 -7.95 -9.86 5.86
CA THR A 131 -7.55 -11.11 5.22
C THR A 131 -7.88 -12.36 6.04
N ASN A 132 -8.18 -12.21 7.33
CA ASN A 132 -8.43 -13.34 8.22
C ASN A 132 -9.73 -13.19 9.01
N SER A 133 -10.30 -14.33 9.43
CA SER A 133 -11.56 -14.39 10.16
C SER A 133 -11.53 -13.77 11.57
N PRO A 134 -10.47 -13.94 12.38
CA PRO A 134 -10.38 -13.28 13.68
C PRO A 134 -10.51 -11.76 13.60
N ASP A 135 -9.82 -11.11 12.66
CA ASP A 135 -9.91 -9.66 12.47
C ASP A 135 -11.31 -9.25 12.04
N ALA A 136 -11.91 -9.98 11.07
CA ALA A 136 -13.25 -9.71 10.59
C ALA A 136 -14.30 -9.70 11.71
N MET A 137 -14.20 -10.62 12.66
CA MET A 137 -15.14 -10.71 13.79
C MET A 137 -14.95 -9.59 14.82
N ILE A 138 -13.72 -9.15 15.04
CA ILE A 138 -13.39 -8.09 16.02
C ILE A 138 -13.77 -6.71 15.48
N LEU A 139 -13.52 -6.46 14.20
CA LEU A 139 -13.62 -5.13 13.58
C LEU A 139 -14.98 -4.50 13.71
N SER A 140 -16.05 -5.24 13.39
CA SER A 140 -17.42 -4.70 13.48
C SER A 140 -17.71 -4.14 14.88
N ARG A 141 -17.39 -4.90 15.91
CA ARG A 141 -17.65 -4.54 17.30
C ARG A 141 -16.75 -3.41 17.79
N LEU A 142 -15.46 -3.49 17.47
CA LEU A 142 -14.48 -2.48 17.87
C LEU A 142 -14.79 -1.12 17.24
N PHE A 143 -15.01 -1.09 15.92
CA PHE A 143 -15.29 0.16 15.22
C PHE A 143 -16.63 0.77 15.58
N THR A 144 -17.66 -0.06 15.83
CA THR A 144 -18.93 0.43 16.38
C THR A 144 -18.69 1.16 17.70
N ALA A 145 -17.99 0.52 18.64
CA ALA A 145 -17.71 1.12 19.94
C ALA A 145 -16.84 2.39 19.85
N LEU A 146 -15.84 2.42 18.96
CA LEU A 146 -15.00 3.61 18.72
C LEU A 146 -15.82 4.78 18.17
N ILE A 147 -16.66 4.53 17.16
CA ILE A 147 -17.49 5.57 16.54
C ILE A 147 -18.54 6.07 17.53
N GLU A 148 -19.15 5.19 18.31
CA GLU A 148 -20.09 5.56 19.38
C GLU A 148 -19.42 6.37 20.50
N ALA A 149 -18.15 6.11 20.77
CA ALA A 149 -17.32 6.90 21.68
C ALA A 149 -16.88 8.26 21.08
N GLY A 150 -17.25 8.57 19.84
CA GLY A 150 -16.96 9.85 19.18
C GLY A 150 -15.61 9.90 18.43
N VAL A 151 -14.99 8.76 18.18
CA VAL A 151 -13.78 8.68 17.36
C VAL A 151 -14.15 8.82 15.89
N THR A 152 -13.49 9.72 15.19
CA THR A 152 -13.61 9.85 13.73
C THR A 152 -12.56 8.97 13.05
N VAL A 153 -12.98 8.22 12.05
CA VAL A 153 -12.13 7.31 11.30
C VAL A 153 -11.93 7.83 9.88
N VAL A 154 -10.68 7.90 9.44
CA VAL A 154 -10.31 8.12 8.04
C VAL A 154 -9.42 6.98 7.59
N THR A 155 -9.71 6.40 6.44
CA THR A 155 -8.94 5.23 5.98
C THR A 155 -8.73 5.22 4.48
N THR A 156 -7.61 4.66 4.05
CA THR A 156 -7.34 4.32 2.66
C THR A 156 -7.47 2.82 2.43
N SER A 157 -7.89 2.41 1.24
CA SER A 157 -7.97 1.02 0.83
C SER A 157 -7.79 0.87 -0.67
N ASN A 158 -7.36 -0.30 -1.12
CA ASN A 158 -7.34 -0.66 -2.55
C ASN A 158 -8.67 -1.30 -3.01
N ARG A 159 -9.63 -1.47 -2.09
CA ARG A 159 -10.92 -2.14 -2.38
C ARG A 159 -12.07 -1.27 -1.89
N PRO A 160 -13.23 -1.30 -2.59
CA PRO A 160 -14.45 -0.73 -2.05
C PRO A 160 -14.89 -1.49 -0.80
N PRO A 161 -15.67 -0.87 0.11
CA PRO A 161 -16.12 -1.52 1.34
C PRO A 161 -16.76 -2.89 1.10
N ARG A 162 -17.55 -3.03 0.03
CA ARG A 162 -18.24 -4.27 -0.33
C ARG A 162 -17.33 -5.42 -0.72
N ASP A 163 -16.09 -5.13 -1.12
CA ASP A 163 -15.08 -6.11 -1.50
C ASP A 163 -14.07 -6.40 -0.40
N LEU A 164 -14.20 -5.76 0.77
CA LEU A 164 -13.44 -6.14 1.96
C LEU A 164 -13.85 -7.54 2.40
N TYR A 165 -12.85 -8.36 2.71
CA TYR A 165 -13.04 -9.74 3.14
C TYR A 165 -13.92 -10.56 2.18
N LYS A 166 -13.85 -10.27 0.86
CA LYS A 166 -14.55 -11.02 -0.21
C LYS A 166 -14.05 -12.46 -0.20
N ASN A 167 -14.98 -13.40 -0.29
CA ASN A 167 -14.70 -14.85 -0.20
C ASN A 167 -14.11 -15.32 1.15
N GLY A 168 -14.11 -14.49 2.19
CA GLY A 168 -13.66 -14.87 3.52
C GLY A 168 -14.62 -15.86 4.21
N LEU A 169 -14.08 -16.70 5.08
CA LEU A 169 -14.87 -17.66 5.86
C LEU A 169 -15.83 -16.93 6.81
N ASN A 170 -17.11 -17.32 6.85
CA ASN A 170 -18.16 -16.70 7.67
C ASN A 170 -18.29 -15.19 7.38
N ARG A 171 -18.24 -14.81 6.13
CA ARG A 171 -18.32 -13.40 5.70
C ARG A 171 -19.59 -12.68 6.16
N GLU A 172 -20.66 -13.41 6.40
CA GLU A 172 -21.93 -12.87 6.95
C GLU A 172 -21.75 -12.12 8.28
N HIS A 173 -20.79 -12.53 9.10
CA HIS A 173 -20.42 -11.82 10.34
C HIS A 173 -19.65 -10.52 10.11
N PHE A 174 -19.11 -10.33 8.91
CA PHE A 174 -18.40 -9.12 8.50
C PHE A 174 -19.31 -8.09 7.81
N LEU A 175 -20.44 -8.51 7.26
CA LEU A 175 -21.39 -7.60 6.59
C LEU A 175 -21.84 -6.42 7.46
N PRO A 176 -22.05 -6.57 8.78
CA PRO A 176 -22.38 -5.42 9.65
C PRO A 176 -21.27 -4.36 9.69
N PHE A 177 -19.99 -4.75 9.57
CA PHE A 177 -18.88 -3.80 9.49
C PHE A 177 -18.88 -3.04 8.15
N ILE A 178 -19.16 -3.71 7.05
CA ILE A 178 -19.34 -3.04 5.75
C ILE A 178 -20.47 -2.01 5.82
N ALA A 179 -21.61 -2.39 6.38
CA ALA A 179 -22.75 -1.49 6.57
C ALA A 179 -22.38 -0.29 7.46
N LEU A 180 -21.63 -0.51 8.54
CA LEU A 180 -21.14 0.54 9.41
C LEU A 180 -20.23 1.54 8.66
N ILE A 181 -19.32 1.05 7.82
CA ILE A 181 -18.48 1.91 6.97
C ILE A 181 -19.37 2.76 6.05
N GLU A 182 -20.30 2.15 5.32
CA GLU A 182 -21.17 2.85 4.37
C GLU A 182 -22.11 3.85 5.07
N GLU A 183 -22.53 3.57 6.30
CA GLU A 183 -23.38 4.47 7.11
C GLU A 183 -22.57 5.63 7.73
N ARG A 184 -21.38 5.36 8.24
CA ARG A 184 -20.65 6.30 9.13
C ARG A 184 -19.50 7.02 8.45
N LEU A 185 -19.05 6.54 7.31
CA LEU A 185 -17.97 7.17 6.52
C LEU A 185 -18.50 7.60 5.16
N ASP A 186 -17.94 8.67 4.63
CA ASP A 186 -18.14 9.03 3.22
C ASP A 186 -17.17 8.21 2.37
N VAL A 187 -17.74 7.36 1.53
CA VAL A 187 -16.98 6.44 0.67
C VAL A 187 -16.65 7.15 -0.63
N LEU A 188 -15.38 7.43 -0.86
CA LEU A 188 -14.89 8.16 -2.02
C LEU A 188 -14.02 7.26 -2.89
N ALA A 189 -14.39 7.13 -4.15
CA ALA A 189 -13.63 6.39 -5.15
C ALA A 189 -12.58 7.29 -5.80
N LEU A 190 -11.38 6.76 -5.98
CA LEU A 190 -10.29 7.37 -6.73
C LEU A 190 -9.90 6.39 -7.86
N ASN A 191 -10.79 6.23 -8.84
CA ASN A 191 -10.66 5.25 -9.93
C ASN A 191 -10.43 5.88 -11.30
N GLY A 192 -10.11 7.19 -11.35
CA GLY A 192 -9.87 7.93 -12.58
C GLY A 192 -8.99 7.17 -13.60
N PRO A 193 -9.05 7.50 -14.88
CA PRO A 193 -8.41 6.73 -15.94
C PRO A 193 -6.86 6.75 -15.93
N VAL A 194 -6.24 7.55 -15.03
CA VAL A 194 -4.79 7.79 -15.04
C VAL A 194 -4.11 7.16 -13.83
N ASP A 195 -3.15 6.25 -14.06
CA ASP A 195 -2.17 5.84 -13.04
C ASP A 195 -1.04 6.87 -12.98
N TYR A 196 -1.06 7.74 -11.99
CA TYR A 196 -0.06 8.80 -11.79
C TYR A 196 1.38 8.30 -11.56
N ARG A 197 1.57 7.00 -11.27
CA ARG A 197 2.91 6.38 -11.21
C ARG A 197 3.52 6.26 -12.59
N ARG A 198 2.68 6.04 -13.62
CA ARG A 198 3.13 6.07 -15.02
C ARG A 198 3.74 7.43 -15.36
N ASP A 199 3.12 8.53 -14.91
CA ASP A 199 3.64 9.87 -15.12
C ASP A 199 4.94 10.13 -14.34
N ARG A 200 5.11 9.53 -13.15
CA ARG A 200 6.35 9.60 -12.37
C ARG A 200 7.47 8.72 -12.94
N LEU A 201 7.12 7.61 -13.58
CA LEU A 201 8.09 6.82 -14.36
C LEU A 201 8.52 7.57 -15.63
N GLY A 202 7.64 8.47 -16.16
CA GLY A 202 7.89 9.22 -17.39
C GLY A 202 8.01 8.30 -18.61
N GLN A 203 8.71 8.77 -19.64
CA GLN A 203 9.14 7.95 -20.78
C GLN A 203 10.43 7.17 -20.47
N GLN A 204 10.68 6.84 -19.19
CA GLN A 204 11.90 6.14 -18.81
C GLN A 204 11.81 4.68 -19.25
N ASP A 205 12.88 4.19 -19.87
CA ASP A 205 13.01 2.76 -20.15
C ASP A 205 13.04 1.98 -18.81
N THR A 206 12.17 1.01 -18.69
CA THR A 206 12.09 0.16 -17.50
C THR A 206 13.13 -0.97 -17.49
N TRP A 207 13.85 -1.13 -18.64
CA TRP A 207 14.89 -2.14 -18.81
C TRP A 207 16.15 -1.51 -19.38
N LEU A 208 17.11 -1.23 -18.51
CA LEU A 208 18.35 -0.53 -18.86
C LEU A 208 19.46 -1.52 -19.23
N VAL A 209 20.09 -1.30 -20.36
CA VAL A 209 21.24 -2.09 -20.88
C VAL A 209 22.29 -1.12 -21.39
N PRO A 210 23.57 -1.36 -21.07
CA PRO A 210 24.13 -2.41 -20.21
C PRO A 210 24.05 -2.11 -18.73
N ASN A 211 24.26 -3.12 -17.88
CA ASN A 211 24.53 -2.92 -16.46
C ASN A 211 25.71 -1.95 -16.26
N GLY A 212 25.65 -1.16 -15.20
CA GLY A 212 26.76 -0.29 -14.86
C GLY A 212 26.36 0.90 -14.00
N PRO A 213 27.32 1.80 -13.74
CA PRO A 213 27.08 2.97 -12.90
C PRO A 213 25.98 3.89 -13.42
N VAL A 214 25.87 4.05 -14.75
CA VAL A 214 24.83 4.89 -15.40
C VAL A 214 23.45 4.32 -15.16
N ALA A 215 23.22 3.04 -15.50
CA ALA A 215 21.96 2.37 -15.26
C ALA A 215 21.58 2.37 -13.75
N THR A 216 22.56 2.16 -12.87
CA THR A 216 22.34 2.22 -11.42
C THR A 216 21.93 3.62 -10.96
N ALA A 217 22.54 4.67 -11.51
CA ALA A 217 22.18 6.06 -11.19
C ALA A 217 20.76 6.39 -11.68
N GLU A 218 20.37 5.94 -12.88
CA GLU A 218 19.02 6.12 -13.42
C GLU A 218 17.97 5.41 -12.58
N LEU A 219 18.23 4.15 -12.18
CA LEU A 219 17.33 3.40 -11.30
C LEU A 219 17.23 4.04 -9.89
N SER A 220 18.33 4.59 -9.39
CA SER A 220 18.34 5.34 -8.13
C SER A 220 17.48 6.61 -8.26
N ALA A 221 17.62 7.36 -9.34
CA ALA A 221 16.77 8.53 -9.58
C ALA A 221 15.29 8.15 -9.71
N ALA A 222 14.99 7.01 -10.35
CA ALA A 222 13.63 6.47 -10.41
C ALA A 222 13.08 6.13 -9.01
N PHE A 223 13.88 5.52 -8.14
CA PHE A 223 13.49 5.24 -6.75
C PHE A 223 13.09 6.51 -6.02
N PHE A 224 13.91 7.55 -6.06
CA PHE A 224 13.62 8.82 -5.38
C PHE A 224 12.36 9.50 -5.94
N ARG A 225 12.17 9.49 -7.26
CA ARG A 225 10.93 10.02 -7.88
C ARG A 225 9.68 9.23 -7.47
N LEU A 226 9.77 7.90 -7.43
CA LEU A 226 8.64 7.04 -7.08
C LEU A 226 8.26 7.14 -5.60
N THR A 227 9.24 7.43 -4.73
CA THR A 227 9.04 7.47 -3.29
C THR A 227 8.89 8.88 -2.72
N ASP A 228 9.09 9.94 -3.52
CA ASP A 228 9.16 11.33 -3.04
C ASP A 228 10.08 11.46 -1.82
N HIS A 229 11.26 10.85 -1.91
CA HIS A 229 12.23 10.81 -0.81
C HIS A 229 13.42 11.69 -1.15
N GLU A 230 13.95 12.43 -0.18
CA GLU A 230 15.11 13.26 -0.40
C GLU A 230 16.39 12.42 -0.48
N VAL A 231 17.25 12.76 -1.45
CA VAL A 231 18.51 12.01 -1.71
C VAL A 231 19.45 12.02 -0.50
N THR A 232 19.32 13.00 0.37
CA THR A 232 20.14 13.20 1.57
C THR A 232 19.73 12.33 2.75
N GLU A 233 18.50 11.78 2.73
CA GLU A 233 18.00 10.96 3.83
C GLU A 233 18.30 9.47 3.65
N PRO A 234 18.60 8.73 4.73
CA PRO A 234 18.85 7.29 4.62
C PRO A 234 17.58 6.54 4.21
N ILE A 235 17.70 5.69 3.20
CA ILE A 235 16.59 4.84 2.77
C ILE A 235 16.41 3.70 3.78
N PRO A 236 15.20 3.48 4.33
CA PRO A 236 14.96 2.41 5.29
C PRO A 236 15.08 1.02 4.64
N SER A 237 15.44 0.04 5.45
CA SER A 237 15.33 -1.39 5.13
C SER A 237 14.04 -1.95 5.70
N GLU A 238 13.55 -3.07 5.15
CA GLU A 238 12.36 -3.77 5.64
C GLU A 238 12.67 -5.26 5.82
N GLU A 239 11.99 -5.91 6.76
CA GLU A 239 12.10 -7.35 6.97
C GLU A 239 10.75 -8.02 6.76
N LEU A 240 10.71 -9.02 5.87
CA LEU A 240 9.52 -9.82 5.61
C LEU A 240 9.66 -11.18 6.30
N THR A 241 8.61 -11.62 6.98
CA THR A 241 8.57 -12.99 7.53
C THR A 241 7.99 -13.95 6.50
N VAL A 242 8.80 -14.91 6.06
CA VAL A 242 8.41 -15.92 5.06
C VAL A 242 8.61 -17.31 5.64
N GLN A 243 7.54 -18.02 5.92
CA GLN A 243 7.59 -19.40 6.48
C GLN A 243 8.52 -19.52 7.70
N GLY A 244 8.46 -18.56 8.62
CA GLY A 244 9.28 -18.53 9.83
C GLY A 244 10.75 -18.10 9.63
N ARG A 245 11.12 -17.66 8.42
CA ARG A 245 12.43 -17.06 8.10
C ARG A 245 12.27 -15.56 7.86
N THR A 246 13.34 -14.82 8.10
CA THR A 246 13.39 -13.38 7.75
C THR A 246 14.01 -13.21 6.37
N LEU A 247 13.29 -12.47 5.50
CA LEU A 247 13.79 -11.99 4.22
C LEU A 247 14.09 -10.50 4.38
N HIS A 248 15.36 -10.15 4.35
CA HIS A 248 15.80 -8.76 4.45
C HIS A 248 15.69 -8.03 3.10
N VAL A 249 14.99 -6.90 3.10
CA VAL A 249 14.86 -5.96 1.97
C VAL A 249 15.78 -4.78 2.22
N PRO A 250 16.89 -4.61 1.47
CA PRO A 250 17.92 -3.62 1.79
C PRO A 250 17.47 -2.18 1.74
N LYS A 251 16.54 -1.88 0.83
CA LYS A 251 15.96 -0.55 0.63
C LYS A 251 14.49 -0.74 0.27
N ALA A 252 13.60 -0.22 1.10
CA ALA A 252 12.17 -0.26 0.87
C ALA A 252 11.51 1.01 1.38
N LEU A 253 10.68 1.64 0.55
CA LEU A 253 9.92 2.82 0.95
C LEU A 253 8.67 2.95 0.08
N LYS A 254 7.54 3.28 0.69
CA LYS A 254 6.25 3.51 0.01
C LYS A 254 5.88 2.43 -1.02
N GLY A 255 6.15 1.16 -0.71
CA GLY A 255 5.85 0.03 -1.58
C GLY A 255 6.79 -0.16 -2.78
N VAL A 256 7.92 0.54 -2.81
CA VAL A 256 9.02 0.35 -3.76
C VAL A 256 10.17 -0.34 -3.06
N ALA A 257 10.68 -1.44 -3.63
CA ALA A 257 11.82 -2.17 -3.08
C ALA A 257 12.97 -2.25 -4.09
N VAL A 258 14.22 -2.22 -3.57
CA VAL A 258 15.43 -2.34 -4.38
C VAL A 258 16.20 -3.59 -3.98
N PHE A 259 16.51 -4.42 -4.98
CA PHE A 259 17.30 -5.62 -4.81
C PHE A 259 18.39 -5.74 -5.86
N SER A 260 19.46 -6.46 -5.53
CA SER A 260 20.39 -6.96 -6.54
C SER A 260 19.97 -8.34 -7.03
N PHE A 261 20.24 -8.65 -8.29
CA PHE A 261 20.04 -9.99 -8.85
C PHE A 261 20.72 -11.08 -8.01
N ARG A 262 21.96 -10.83 -7.55
CA ARG A 262 22.68 -11.75 -6.68
C ARG A 262 21.88 -12.12 -5.43
N ARG A 263 21.21 -11.15 -4.80
CA ARG A 263 20.44 -11.37 -3.57
C ARG A 263 19.16 -12.16 -3.82
N LEU A 264 18.48 -11.93 -4.94
CA LEU A 264 17.24 -12.63 -5.25
C LEU A 264 17.45 -13.95 -5.98
N CYS A 265 18.40 -14.00 -6.90
CA CYS A 265 18.60 -15.17 -7.75
C CYS A 265 19.93 -15.90 -7.51
N GLY A 266 20.96 -15.21 -7.00
CA GLY A 266 22.25 -15.84 -6.65
C GLY A 266 22.20 -16.60 -5.31
N GLU A 267 21.42 -16.13 -4.34
CA GLU A 267 21.22 -16.80 -3.06
C GLU A 267 20.11 -17.86 -3.14
N ALA A 268 20.08 -18.78 -2.14
CA ALA A 268 19.04 -19.82 -2.05
C ALA A 268 17.69 -19.20 -1.65
N ARG A 269 16.93 -18.75 -2.64
CA ARG A 269 15.56 -18.24 -2.52
C ARG A 269 14.58 -19.19 -3.20
N GLY A 270 13.31 -19.16 -2.77
CA GLY A 270 12.25 -19.98 -3.34
C GLY A 270 11.00 -19.17 -3.68
N SER A 271 10.02 -19.84 -4.29
CA SER A 271 8.77 -19.22 -4.73
C SER A 271 8.02 -18.48 -3.62
N ALA A 272 8.10 -18.97 -2.37
CA ALA A 272 7.48 -18.29 -1.23
C ALA A 272 8.09 -16.91 -0.94
N ASP A 273 9.41 -16.75 -1.15
CA ASP A 273 10.09 -15.47 -0.98
C ASP A 273 9.63 -14.47 -2.04
N TYR A 274 9.55 -14.92 -3.30
CA TYR A 274 9.11 -14.08 -4.42
C TYR A 274 7.66 -13.68 -4.30
N LEU A 275 6.80 -14.59 -3.84
CA LEU A 275 5.40 -14.31 -3.58
C LEU A 275 5.24 -13.28 -2.45
N ALA A 276 6.02 -13.36 -1.38
CA ALA A 276 6.00 -12.38 -0.30
C ALA A 276 6.43 -10.99 -0.79
N ILE A 277 7.48 -10.92 -1.63
CA ILE A 277 7.92 -9.67 -2.27
C ILE A 277 6.81 -9.12 -3.17
N ALA A 278 6.24 -9.95 -4.05
CA ALA A 278 5.23 -9.53 -5.01
C ALA A 278 3.93 -9.05 -4.34
N ARG A 279 3.56 -9.60 -3.20
CA ARG A 279 2.40 -9.15 -2.42
C ARG A 279 2.66 -7.86 -1.65
N ARG A 280 3.89 -7.66 -1.20
CA ARG A 280 4.25 -6.52 -0.36
C ARG A 280 4.56 -5.26 -1.15
N PHE A 281 5.22 -5.39 -2.31
CA PHE A 281 5.72 -4.27 -3.09
C PHE A 281 5.02 -4.18 -4.44
N HIS A 282 4.56 -2.98 -4.77
CA HIS A 282 3.97 -2.70 -6.09
C HIS A 282 5.02 -2.43 -7.16
N THR A 283 6.25 -2.09 -6.75
CA THR A 283 7.37 -1.82 -7.68
C THR A 283 8.64 -2.44 -7.12
N VAL A 284 9.33 -3.19 -7.96
CA VAL A 284 10.63 -3.78 -7.66
C VAL A 284 11.67 -3.19 -8.61
N ILE A 285 12.75 -2.68 -8.05
CA ILE A 285 13.94 -2.25 -8.78
C ILE A 285 14.98 -3.34 -8.63
N LEU A 286 15.39 -3.94 -9.74
CA LEU A 286 16.34 -5.06 -9.77
C LEU A 286 17.62 -4.66 -10.53
N VAL A 287 18.72 -4.59 -9.79
CA VAL A 287 20.02 -4.20 -10.37
C VAL A 287 20.94 -5.40 -10.56
N GLY A 288 21.76 -5.34 -11.60
CA GLY A 288 22.85 -6.27 -11.81
C GLY A 288 22.43 -7.63 -12.35
N ILE A 289 21.48 -7.69 -13.28
CA ILE A 289 21.09 -8.92 -13.97
C ILE A 289 22.20 -9.27 -14.99
N PRO A 290 22.95 -10.37 -14.80
CA PRO A 290 24.03 -10.74 -15.70
C PRO A 290 23.50 -11.45 -16.96
N MET A 291 24.32 -11.57 -17.99
CA MET A 291 24.10 -12.59 -19.01
C MET A 291 24.02 -13.96 -18.35
N LEU A 292 22.99 -14.73 -18.68
CA LEU A 292 22.77 -16.07 -18.17
C LEU A 292 23.25 -17.11 -19.18
N GLY A 293 23.76 -18.22 -18.67
CA GLY A 293 24.29 -19.30 -19.50
C GLY A 293 24.15 -20.66 -18.80
N PRO A 294 24.73 -21.72 -19.35
CA PRO A 294 24.67 -23.07 -18.77
C PRO A 294 25.14 -23.14 -17.32
N ASP A 295 26.13 -22.31 -16.96
CA ASP A 295 26.69 -22.24 -15.59
C ASP A 295 25.76 -21.54 -14.59
N ASN A 296 24.75 -20.79 -15.06
CA ASN A 296 23.80 -20.04 -14.24
C ASN A 296 22.40 -20.68 -14.23
N ARG A 297 22.30 -21.99 -14.45
CA ARG A 297 21.00 -22.69 -14.54
C ARG A 297 20.08 -22.42 -13.33
N ASN A 298 20.63 -22.47 -12.12
CA ASN A 298 19.88 -22.28 -10.90
C ASN A 298 19.40 -20.83 -10.73
N GLU A 299 20.27 -19.88 -11.09
CA GLU A 299 19.95 -18.45 -11.10
C GLU A 299 18.87 -18.15 -12.13
N ALA A 300 18.96 -18.74 -13.32
CA ALA A 300 17.96 -18.60 -14.37
C ALA A 300 16.61 -19.15 -13.93
N ALA A 301 16.56 -20.33 -13.32
CA ALA A 301 15.32 -20.92 -12.81
C ALA A 301 14.68 -20.06 -11.69
N ARG A 302 15.49 -19.50 -10.80
CA ARG A 302 15.02 -18.58 -9.77
C ARG A 302 14.52 -17.25 -10.36
N PHE A 303 15.21 -16.75 -11.38
CA PHE A 303 14.77 -15.54 -12.09
C PHE A 303 13.41 -15.76 -12.79
N VAL A 304 13.21 -16.90 -13.46
CA VAL A 304 11.90 -17.29 -14.01
C VAL A 304 10.83 -17.23 -12.94
N SER A 305 11.07 -17.89 -11.79
CA SER A 305 10.11 -17.92 -10.68
C SER A 305 9.83 -16.53 -10.09
N LEU A 306 10.84 -15.66 -10.02
CA LEU A 306 10.68 -14.26 -9.60
C LEU A 306 9.79 -13.51 -10.58
N ILE A 307 10.11 -13.57 -11.89
CA ILE A 307 9.32 -12.85 -12.91
C ILE A 307 7.87 -13.36 -12.95
N ASP A 308 7.67 -14.67 -12.80
CA ASP A 308 6.33 -15.25 -12.72
C ASP A 308 5.53 -14.64 -11.55
N ALA A 309 6.12 -14.57 -10.35
CA ALA A 309 5.45 -13.99 -9.19
C ALA A 309 5.17 -12.49 -9.37
N LEU A 310 6.12 -11.71 -9.88
CA LEU A 310 5.94 -10.28 -10.12
C LEU A 310 4.86 -10.02 -11.17
N TYR A 311 4.87 -10.78 -12.26
CA TYR A 311 3.89 -10.65 -13.35
C TYR A 311 2.46 -10.95 -12.88
N GLU A 312 2.27 -12.05 -12.16
CA GLU A 312 0.95 -12.46 -11.65
C GLU A 312 0.35 -11.42 -10.69
N HIS A 313 1.18 -10.75 -9.89
CA HIS A 313 0.76 -9.71 -8.95
C HIS A 313 0.78 -8.28 -9.53
N LYS A 314 1.01 -8.14 -10.85
CA LYS A 314 1.07 -6.83 -11.52
C LYS A 314 2.10 -5.87 -10.93
N VAL A 315 3.21 -6.41 -10.43
CA VAL A 315 4.32 -5.62 -9.89
C VAL A 315 5.09 -4.97 -11.02
N LYS A 316 5.39 -3.70 -10.90
CA LYS A 316 6.22 -2.97 -11.87
C LYS A 316 7.68 -3.36 -11.66
N LEU A 317 8.37 -3.68 -12.74
CA LEU A 317 9.79 -4.03 -12.71
C LEU A 317 10.60 -2.95 -13.42
N LEU A 318 11.55 -2.34 -12.70
CA LEU A 318 12.62 -1.53 -13.27
C LEU A 318 13.92 -2.30 -13.10
N ALA A 319 14.63 -2.52 -14.20
CA ALA A 319 15.78 -3.42 -14.18
C ALA A 319 16.99 -2.85 -14.89
N ALA A 320 18.18 -3.24 -14.43
CA ALA A 320 19.44 -3.06 -15.15
C ALA A 320 20.06 -4.43 -15.44
N ALA A 321 20.34 -4.72 -16.72
CA ALA A 321 20.78 -6.00 -17.22
C ALA A 321 21.93 -5.88 -18.21
N ASP A 322 22.68 -6.97 -18.40
CA ASP A 322 23.77 -7.01 -19.39
C ASP A 322 23.27 -7.19 -20.83
N ALA A 323 21.99 -7.58 -21.00
CA ALA A 323 21.39 -7.77 -22.31
C ALA A 323 19.88 -7.46 -22.30
N GLN A 324 19.29 -7.30 -23.47
CA GLN A 324 17.83 -7.26 -23.64
C GLN A 324 17.21 -8.62 -23.25
N PRO A 325 15.92 -8.69 -22.90
CA PRO A 325 15.28 -9.91 -22.44
C PRO A 325 15.46 -11.12 -23.35
N ASP A 326 15.36 -10.93 -24.65
CA ASP A 326 15.50 -11.98 -25.67
C ASP A 326 16.92 -12.53 -25.80
N ALA A 327 17.92 -11.71 -25.46
CA ALA A 327 19.32 -12.07 -25.49
C ALA A 327 19.89 -12.47 -24.12
N LEU A 328 19.08 -12.43 -23.05
CA LEU A 328 19.57 -12.60 -21.67
C LEU A 328 19.97 -14.04 -21.36
N TYR A 329 19.27 -15.06 -21.91
CA TYR A 329 19.57 -16.49 -21.72
C TYR A 329 19.56 -17.24 -23.06
N PRO A 330 20.59 -17.02 -23.91
CA PRO A 330 20.59 -17.54 -25.28
C PRO A 330 20.86 -19.05 -25.36
N ARG A 331 21.50 -19.67 -24.36
CA ARG A 331 21.89 -21.08 -24.32
C ARG A 331 21.87 -21.62 -22.90
N GLY A 332 21.41 -22.85 -22.73
CA GLY A 332 21.38 -23.57 -21.47
C GLY A 332 20.12 -24.44 -21.32
N ASP A 333 20.14 -25.30 -20.30
CA ASP A 333 18.97 -26.07 -19.92
C ASP A 333 17.87 -25.13 -19.45
N GLY A 334 16.69 -25.18 -20.07
CA GLY A 334 15.57 -24.27 -19.77
C GLY A 334 15.54 -23.00 -20.62
N ALA A 335 16.42 -22.84 -21.62
CA ALA A 335 16.39 -21.69 -22.52
C ALA A 335 15.10 -21.64 -23.35
N PHE A 336 14.46 -22.78 -23.63
CA PHE A 336 13.17 -22.82 -24.30
C PHE A 336 12.05 -22.31 -23.37
N GLU A 337 12.02 -22.75 -22.14
CA GLU A 337 11.05 -22.28 -21.12
C GLU A 337 11.25 -20.81 -20.80
N PHE A 338 12.48 -20.31 -20.91
CA PHE A 338 12.80 -18.90 -20.71
C PHE A 338 12.13 -17.98 -21.72
N GLN A 339 11.73 -18.47 -22.89
CA GLN A 339 10.99 -17.67 -23.88
C GLN A 339 9.64 -17.16 -23.33
N ARG A 340 9.00 -17.90 -22.44
CA ARG A 340 7.81 -17.41 -21.75
C ARG A 340 8.14 -16.22 -20.81
N THR A 341 9.29 -16.29 -20.16
CA THR A 341 9.78 -15.20 -19.31
C THR A 341 10.11 -13.97 -20.14
N VAL A 342 10.72 -14.14 -21.32
CA VAL A 342 10.96 -13.04 -22.27
C VAL A 342 9.64 -12.37 -22.66
N SER A 343 8.63 -13.15 -23.04
CA SER A 343 7.31 -12.59 -23.39
C SER A 343 6.67 -11.80 -22.24
N ARG A 344 6.78 -12.31 -21.00
CA ARG A 344 6.29 -11.61 -19.81
C ARG A 344 7.06 -10.32 -19.54
N LEU A 345 8.39 -10.34 -19.66
CA LEU A 345 9.21 -9.15 -19.49
C LEU A 345 8.88 -8.07 -20.52
N GLU A 346 8.65 -8.46 -21.79
CA GLU A 346 8.22 -7.52 -22.83
C GLU A 346 6.83 -6.95 -22.54
N GLU A 347 5.88 -7.78 -22.09
CA GLU A 347 4.56 -7.31 -21.68
C GLU A 347 4.65 -6.39 -20.46
N MET A 348 5.48 -6.70 -19.45
CA MET A 348 5.69 -5.87 -18.25
C MET A 348 6.26 -4.48 -18.56
N ARG A 349 6.88 -4.30 -19.72
CA ARG A 349 7.40 -3.02 -20.22
C ARG A 349 6.35 -2.22 -20.99
N SER A 350 5.25 -2.86 -21.40
CA SER A 350 4.20 -2.19 -22.18
C SER A 350 3.46 -1.15 -21.35
N ASP A 351 2.99 -0.11 -22.02
CA ASP A 351 2.17 0.94 -21.44
C ASP A 351 0.91 0.39 -20.77
N ASP A 352 0.28 -0.61 -21.38
CA ASP A 352 -0.93 -1.24 -20.86
C ASP A 352 -0.66 -1.99 -19.54
N TYR A 353 0.47 -2.69 -19.44
CA TYR A 353 0.85 -3.34 -18.18
C TYR A 353 1.25 -2.33 -17.10
N LEU A 354 2.01 -1.29 -17.47
CA LEU A 354 2.42 -0.24 -16.54
C LEU A 354 1.20 0.55 -16.01
N ALA A 355 0.12 0.62 -16.77
CA ALA A 355 -1.13 1.25 -16.35
C ALA A 355 -1.99 0.39 -15.40
N GLN A 356 -1.73 -0.93 -15.30
CA GLN A 356 -2.49 -1.82 -14.41
C GLN A 356 -2.17 -1.55 -12.94
N GLY A 357 -3.17 -1.66 -12.05
CA GLY A 357 -2.97 -1.61 -10.61
C GLY A 357 -2.17 -2.82 -10.11
N HIS A 358 -1.53 -2.69 -8.95
CA HIS A 358 -0.93 -3.84 -8.24
C HIS A 358 -2.03 -4.81 -7.83
N GLY A 359 -1.99 -6.03 -8.35
CA GLY A 359 -3.06 -7.02 -8.16
C GLY A 359 -2.75 -7.96 -7.01
N ASP A 360 -3.73 -8.17 -6.12
CA ASP A 360 -3.83 -9.44 -5.40
C ASP A 360 -4.39 -10.48 -6.37
N VAL A 361 -3.64 -11.54 -6.61
CA VAL A 361 -4.19 -12.73 -7.25
C VAL A 361 -5.17 -13.34 -6.26
N ALA A 362 -6.41 -13.53 -6.71
CA ALA A 362 -7.51 -14.10 -5.96
C ALA A 362 -7.21 -15.50 -5.40
#